data_08d69dda51888366816a8e8a6ae23c7f
#
_entry.id   08d69dda51888366816a8e8a6ae23c7f
#
_cell.length_a   1.000
_cell.length_b   1.000
_cell.length_c   1.000
_cell.angle_alpha   90.00
_cell.angle_beta   90.00
_cell.angle_gamma   90.00
#
_symmetry.space_group_name_H-M   'P 1'
#
loop_
_entity.id
_entity.type
_entity.pdbx_description
1 polymer ?
#
loop_
_entity_poly.entity_id
_entity_poly.type
_entity_poly.pdbx_seq_one_letter_code
_entity_poly.pdbx_strand_id
1 'polypeptide(L)'
;MDYLIANIRLSLPDELLAGHFARALAPFAAPAPGKADLHLQRCERIAPAADYREIDRFDFADADADCLFGRDAAGYLLEMTPRGGGPSASFRLRPGTAEATTDYTAEHHPALFRFGVWTLYNLVAIDRGELAIHSSVLLYRGEAVLVLGESGTGKSTHTRLWREHLPGAELLNDDSPIVR
;
A
#
# COMPACT_ATOMS: atom_id res chain seq x y z
N MET A 1 -12.21 -4.89 -10.26
CA MET A 1 -13.06 -4.68 -9.04
C MET A 1 -12.66 -3.38 -8.34
N ASP A 2 -13.65 -2.66 -7.77
CA ASP A 2 -13.39 -1.36 -7.13
C ASP A 2 -13.44 -1.45 -5.62
N TYR A 3 -12.51 -0.78 -4.96
CA TYR A 3 -12.38 -0.67 -3.51
C TYR A 3 -12.33 0.79 -3.08
N LEU A 4 -12.83 1.09 -1.88
CA LEU A 4 -12.75 2.40 -1.26
C LEU A 4 -12.05 2.27 0.09
N ILE A 5 -10.82 2.79 0.17
CA ILE A 5 -10.00 2.77 1.39
C ILE A 5 -9.78 4.22 1.79
N ALA A 6 -10.18 4.58 3.00
CA ALA A 6 -10.32 5.97 3.40
C ALA A 6 -11.16 6.72 2.34
N ASN A 7 -10.64 7.71 1.66
CA ASN A 7 -11.35 8.45 0.60
C ASN A 7 -10.78 8.18 -0.80
N ILE A 8 -9.96 7.13 -0.96
CA ILE A 8 -9.28 6.79 -2.20
C ILE A 8 -9.95 5.57 -2.82
N ARG A 9 -10.41 5.72 -4.06
CA ARG A 9 -10.98 4.64 -4.85
C ARG A 9 -9.89 3.97 -5.69
N LEU A 10 -9.73 2.66 -5.48
CA LEU A 10 -8.84 1.82 -6.28
C LEU A 10 -9.67 0.98 -7.24
N SER A 11 -9.29 0.92 -8.50
CA SER A 11 -9.78 -0.04 -9.47
C SER A 11 -8.65 -1.02 -9.80
N LEU A 12 -8.82 -2.28 -9.41
CA LEU A 12 -7.80 -3.33 -9.56
C LEU A 12 -8.29 -4.42 -10.51
N PRO A 13 -7.39 -5.02 -11.34
CA PRO A 13 -7.75 -6.11 -12.26
C PRO A 13 -8.16 -7.36 -11.46
N ASP A 14 -9.31 -7.94 -11.80
CA ASP A 14 -9.87 -9.10 -11.09
C ASP A 14 -8.95 -10.32 -11.19
N GLU A 15 -8.27 -10.49 -12.32
CA GLU A 15 -7.34 -11.59 -12.57
C GLU A 15 -6.09 -11.56 -11.67
N LEU A 16 -5.77 -10.42 -11.07
CA LEU A 16 -4.64 -10.26 -10.14
C LEU A 16 -5.07 -10.38 -8.67
N LEU A 17 -6.37 -10.40 -8.42
CA LEU A 17 -6.94 -10.49 -7.07
C LEU A 17 -7.13 -11.95 -6.67
N ALA A 18 -6.17 -12.51 -5.98
CA ALA A 18 -6.22 -13.91 -5.54
C ALA A 18 -5.98 -14.08 -4.04
N GLY A 19 -6.50 -15.18 -3.51
CA GLY A 19 -6.14 -15.70 -2.18
C GLY A 19 -6.41 -14.75 -1.02
N HIS A 20 -5.41 -14.59 -0.17
CA HIS A 20 -5.49 -13.80 1.05
C HIS A 20 -5.72 -12.30 0.78
N PHE A 21 -5.10 -11.75 -0.26
CA PHE A 21 -5.20 -10.33 -0.60
C PHE A 21 -6.62 -9.93 -1.00
N ALA A 22 -7.29 -10.74 -1.82
CA ALA A 22 -8.70 -10.52 -2.18
C ALA A 22 -9.61 -10.52 -0.94
N ARG A 23 -9.39 -11.47 0.00
CA ARG A 23 -10.14 -11.52 1.27
C ARG A 23 -9.88 -10.29 2.15
N ALA A 24 -8.63 -9.82 2.21
CA ALA A 24 -8.28 -8.64 2.99
C ALA A 24 -8.94 -7.35 2.44
N LEU A 25 -9.13 -7.26 1.13
CA LEU A 25 -9.80 -6.12 0.48
C LEU A 25 -11.32 -6.19 0.51
N ALA A 26 -11.92 -7.36 0.76
CA ALA A 26 -13.37 -7.54 0.71
C ALA A 26 -14.18 -6.53 1.56
N PRO A 27 -13.76 -6.17 2.80
CA PRO A 27 -14.47 -5.16 3.59
C PRO A 27 -14.46 -3.75 2.97
N PHE A 28 -13.56 -3.49 2.04
CA PHE A 28 -13.39 -2.20 1.37
C PHE A 28 -14.03 -2.16 -0.01
N ALA A 29 -14.79 -3.17 -0.41
CA ALA A 29 -15.49 -3.18 -1.69
C ALA A 29 -16.34 -1.91 -1.85
N ALA A 30 -16.15 -1.20 -2.96
CA ALA A 30 -16.83 0.07 -3.18
C ALA A 30 -18.34 -0.13 -3.33
N PRO A 31 -19.19 0.65 -2.62
CA PRO A 31 -20.62 0.42 -2.59
C PRO A 31 -21.35 0.74 -3.90
N ALA A 32 -20.71 1.54 -4.76
CA ALA A 32 -21.24 1.96 -6.07
C ALA A 32 -20.10 2.27 -7.04
N PRO A 33 -20.35 2.21 -8.36
CA PRO A 33 -19.39 2.64 -9.37
C PRO A 33 -18.98 4.11 -9.18
N GLY A 34 -17.74 4.43 -9.54
CA GLY A 34 -17.22 5.80 -9.46
C GLY A 34 -15.90 5.96 -10.19
N LYS A 35 -15.46 7.20 -10.33
CA LYS A 35 -14.15 7.49 -10.91
C LYS A 35 -13.05 6.98 -9.96
N ALA A 36 -12.15 6.15 -10.48
CA ALA A 36 -11.01 5.67 -9.72
C ALA A 36 -9.98 6.80 -9.52
N ASP A 37 -9.34 6.79 -8.35
CA ASP A 37 -8.20 7.62 -8.02
C ASP A 37 -6.88 6.91 -8.32
N LEU A 38 -6.92 5.58 -8.29
CA LEU A 38 -5.89 4.66 -8.76
C LEU A 38 -6.55 3.59 -9.62
N HIS A 39 -6.21 3.55 -10.91
CA HIS A 39 -6.66 2.54 -11.86
C HIS A 39 -5.46 1.72 -12.30
N LEU A 40 -5.30 0.52 -11.74
CA LEU A 40 -4.21 -0.39 -12.07
C LEU A 40 -4.58 -1.26 -13.27
N GLN A 41 -3.72 -1.30 -14.26
CA GLN A 41 -3.85 -2.15 -15.45
C GLN A 41 -2.62 -3.05 -15.59
N ARG A 42 -2.84 -4.27 -16.05
CA ARG A 42 -1.74 -5.19 -16.38
C ARG A 42 -1.17 -4.85 -17.77
N CYS A 43 0.15 -4.92 -17.89
CA CYS A 43 0.87 -4.86 -19.16
C CYS A 43 1.88 -6.01 -19.26
N GLU A 44 2.52 -6.18 -20.41
CA GLU A 44 3.47 -7.28 -20.60
C GLU A 44 4.79 -7.04 -19.87
N ARG A 45 5.30 -5.82 -19.91
CA ARG A 45 6.58 -5.45 -19.31
C ARG A 45 6.63 -3.97 -19.00
N ILE A 46 7.27 -3.64 -17.89
CA ILE A 46 7.66 -2.28 -17.53
C ILE A 46 9.18 -2.23 -17.46
N ALA A 47 9.77 -1.23 -18.12
CA ALA A 47 11.20 -0.95 -18.04
C ALA A 47 11.42 0.51 -17.69
N PRO A 48 12.49 0.85 -16.96
CA PRO A 48 12.88 2.24 -16.76
C PRO A 48 13.23 2.90 -18.11
N ALA A 49 12.86 4.16 -18.25
CA ALA A 49 13.27 4.96 -19.40
C ALA A 49 14.73 5.43 -19.27
N ALA A 50 15.30 5.98 -20.35
CA ALA A 50 16.71 6.41 -20.38
C ALA A 50 17.02 7.53 -19.37
N ASP A 51 16.01 8.30 -18.95
CA ASP A 51 16.11 9.40 -17.98
C ASP A 51 15.74 8.95 -16.55
N TYR A 52 15.64 7.64 -16.30
CA TYR A 52 15.34 7.10 -14.98
C TYR A 52 16.34 7.59 -13.91
N ARG A 53 15.80 8.03 -12.79
CA ARG A 53 16.56 8.43 -11.60
C ARG A 53 16.09 7.63 -10.41
N GLU A 54 16.99 6.89 -9.80
CA GLU A 54 16.78 6.20 -8.53
C GLU A 54 16.53 7.23 -7.43
N ILE A 55 15.50 7.00 -6.62
CA ILE A 55 15.17 7.79 -5.44
C ILE A 55 15.58 7.02 -4.19
N ASP A 56 15.30 5.71 -4.16
CA ASP A 56 15.58 4.87 -3.00
C ASP A 56 15.80 3.41 -3.41
N ARG A 57 16.53 2.69 -2.57
CA ARG A 57 16.77 1.25 -2.67
C ARG A 57 16.64 0.63 -1.30
N PHE A 58 15.80 -0.38 -1.17
CA PHE A 58 15.51 -1.01 0.11
C PHE A 58 15.17 -2.50 -0.03
N ASP A 59 15.16 -3.19 1.10
CA ASP A 59 14.81 -4.60 1.21
C ASP A 59 13.32 -4.75 1.55
N PHE A 60 12.65 -5.70 0.89
CA PHE A 60 11.30 -6.11 1.25
C PHE A 60 11.31 -7.54 1.80
N ALA A 61 11.31 -7.66 3.13
CA ALA A 61 11.51 -8.91 3.85
C ALA A 61 10.42 -9.97 3.58
N ASP A 62 9.15 -9.56 3.41
CA ASP A 62 8.03 -10.49 3.21
C ASP A 62 8.12 -11.33 1.92
N ALA A 63 8.90 -10.88 0.95
CA ALA A 63 9.13 -11.57 -0.32
C ALA A 63 10.62 -11.88 -0.56
N ASP A 64 11.50 -11.59 0.41
CA ASP A 64 12.95 -11.65 0.26
C ASP A 64 13.39 -10.99 -1.06
N ALA A 65 13.01 -9.75 -1.26
CA ALA A 65 13.20 -9.03 -2.51
C ALA A 65 14.00 -7.74 -2.32
N ASP A 66 14.85 -7.43 -3.30
CA ASP A 66 15.46 -6.12 -3.47
C ASP A 66 14.48 -5.21 -4.19
N CYS A 67 14.25 -4.02 -3.65
CA CYS A 67 13.36 -3.02 -4.20
C CYS A 67 14.14 -1.81 -4.70
N LEU A 68 13.78 -1.37 -5.89
CA LEU A 68 14.29 -0.17 -6.54
C LEU A 68 13.12 0.78 -6.78
N PHE A 69 13.16 1.96 -6.16
CA PHE A 69 12.16 2.98 -6.36
C PHE A 69 12.79 4.22 -7.01
N GLY A 70 12.12 4.72 -8.03
CA GLY A 70 12.62 5.90 -8.74
C GLY A 70 11.57 6.53 -9.64
N ARG A 71 12.03 7.41 -10.51
CA ARG A 71 11.18 8.19 -11.41
C ARG A 71 11.87 8.43 -12.75
N ASP A 72 11.06 8.41 -13.81
CA ASP A 72 11.42 8.84 -15.16
C ASP A 72 10.31 9.71 -15.78
N ALA A 73 10.40 10.06 -17.06
CA ALA A 73 9.39 10.84 -17.77
C ALA A 73 8.01 10.16 -17.79
N ALA A 74 7.94 8.83 -17.68
CA ALA A 74 6.68 8.08 -17.63
C ALA A 74 6.05 8.00 -16.24
N GLY A 75 6.77 8.39 -15.19
CA GLY A 75 6.25 8.44 -13.81
C GLY A 75 7.12 7.77 -12.76
N TYR A 76 6.51 7.50 -11.61
CA TYR A 76 7.15 6.73 -10.55
C TYR A 76 7.20 5.26 -10.94
N LEU A 77 8.30 4.59 -10.62
CA LEU A 77 8.53 3.18 -10.88
C LEU A 77 9.06 2.51 -9.60
N LEU A 78 8.38 1.45 -9.18
CA LEU A 78 8.87 0.48 -8.21
C LEU A 78 9.18 -0.81 -8.95
N GLU A 79 10.40 -1.32 -8.83
CA GLU A 79 10.80 -2.64 -9.30
C GLU A 79 11.19 -3.49 -8.10
N MET A 80 10.72 -4.74 -8.04
CA MET A 80 11.00 -5.68 -6.96
C MET A 80 11.54 -6.97 -7.53
N THR A 81 12.75 -7.35 -7.11
CA THR A 81 13.48 -8.54 -7.60
C THR A 81 13.68 -9.51 -6.45
N PRO A 82 13.03 -10.69 -6.47
CA PRO A 82 13.25 -11.74 -5.45
C PRO A 82 14.70 -12.25 -5.45
N ARG A 83 15.34 -12.29 -4.29
CA ARG A 83 16.73 -12.80 -4.14
C ARG A 83 16.84 -14.29 -4.31
N GLY A 84 15.82 -15.04 -3.90
CA GLY A 84 15.73 -16.50 -4.04
C GLY A 84 15.46 -16.98 -5.46
N GLY A 85 15.42 -16.07 -6.44
CA GLY A 85 15.02 -16.37 -7.82
C GLY A 85 13.51 -16.19 -8.03
N GLY A 86 13.09 -16.23 -9.28
CA GLY A 86 11.72 -15.95 -9.70
C GLY A 86 11.63 -14.63 -10.49
N PRO A 87 10.47 -14.34 -11.06
CA PRO A 87 10.30 -13.14 -11.87
C PRO A 87 10.24 -11.86 -11.00
N SER A 88 10.86 -10.79 -11.50
CA SER A 88 10.71 -9.45 -10.92
C SER A 88 9.35 -8.87 -11.28
N ALA A 89 8.77 -8.07 -10.38
CA ALA A 89 7.52 -7.37 -10.62
C ALA A 89 7.75 -5.85 -10.56
N SER A 90 7.14 -5.15 -11.50
CA SER A 90 7.23 -3.69 -11.60
C SER A 90 5.86 -3.05 -11.49
N PHE A 91 5.82 -1.88 -10.87
CA PHE A 91 4.62 -1.07 -10.69
C PHE A 91 4.94 0.39 -11.05
N ARG A 92 4.13 0.96 -11.93
CA ARG A 92 4.31 2.35 -12.39
C ARG A 92 3.08 3.17 -12.11
N LEU A 93 3.26 4.38 -11.62
CA LEU A 93 2.21 5.40 -11.47
C LEU A 93 2.56 6.63 -12.29
N ARG A 94 1.64 7.09 -13.14
CA ARG A 94 1.76 8.37 -13.83
C ARG A 94 1.30 9.50 -12.91
N PRO A 95 2.17 10.41 -12.46
CA PRO A 95 1.82 11.50 -11.55
C PRO A 95 0.71 12.40 -12.10
N GLY A 96 -0.18 12.86 -11.21
CA GLY A 96 -1.30 13.73 -11.57
C GLY A 96 -2.43 13.04 -12.35
N THR A 97 -2.36 11.71 -12.49
CA THR A 97 -3.42 10.90 -13.12
C THR A 97 -3.80 9.73 -12.20
N ALA A 98 -4.89 9.04 -12.54
CA ALA A 98 -5.26 7.78 -11.88
C ALA A 98 -4.55 6.56 -12.50
N GLU A 99 -3.76 6.74 -13.56
CA GLU A 99 -3.23 5.63 -14.36
C GLU A 99 -2.02 4.98 -13.70
N ALA A 100 -2.15 3.69 -13.41
CA ALA A 100 -1.07 2.84 -12.96
C ALA A 100 -0.99 1.56 -13.78
N THR A 101 0.21 1.02 -13.93
CA THR A 101 0.45 -0.23 -14.66
C THR A 101 1.33 -1.16 -13.85
N THR A 102 1.17 -2.47 -14.10
CA THR A 102 2.04 -3.52 -13.54
C THR A 102 2.26 -4.63 -14.57
N ASP A 103 3.42 -5.24 -14.54
CA ASP A 103 3.74 -6.48 -15.25
C ASP A 103 3.60 -7.73 -14.36
N TYR A 104 3.07 -7.55 -13.13
CA TYR A 104 2.79 -8.65 -12.21
C TYR A 104 1.81 -9.67 -12.82
N THR A 105 2.08 -10.95 -12.58
CA THR A 105 1.24 -12.10 -12.95
C THR A 105 1.12 -13.08 -11.79
N ALA A 106 0.29 -14.11 -11.92
CA ALA A 106 0.14 -15.16 -10.90
C ALA A 106 1.42 -16.01 -10.66
N GLU A 107 2.43 -15.89 -11.50
CA GLU A 107 3.72 -16.57 -11.35
C GLU A 107 4.65 -15.87 -10.33
N HIS A 108 4.38 -14.63 -10.01
CA HIS A 108 5.14 -13.86 -9.04
C HIS A 108 4.73 -14.17 -7.60
N HIS A 109 5.65 -13.92 -6.67
CA HIS A 109 5.33 -14.04 -5.24
C HIS A 109 4.21 -13.06 -4.83
N PRO A 110 3.13 -13.54 -4.16
CA PRO A 110 1.94 -12.70 -3.89
C PRO A 110 2.22 -11.44 -3.05
N ALA A 111 3.25 -11.46 -2.21
CA ALA A 111 3.62 -10.28 -1.41
C ALA A 111 4.09 -9.11 -2.28
N LEU A 112 4.65 -9.36 -3.48
CA LEU A 112 5.06 -8.29 -4.43
C LEU A 112 3.84 -7.50 -4.90
N PHE A 113 2.72 -8.17 -5.20
CA PHE A 113 1.50 -7.49 -5.61
C PHE A 113 0.92 -6.63 -4.47
N ARG A 114 0.84 -7.21 -3.27
CA ARG A 114 0.37 -6.48 -2.08
C ARG A 114 1.18 -5.22 -1.83
N PHE A 115 2.51 -5.33 -1.83
CA PHE A 115 3.40 -4.20 -1.56
C PHE A 115 3.40 -3.18 -2.71
N GLY A 116 3.35 -3.64 -3.97
CA GLY A 116 3.25 -2.77 -5.13
C GLY A 116 1.98 -1.92 -5.11
N VAL A 117 0.81 -2.54 -4.87
CA VAL A 117 -0.47 -1.82 -4.72
C VAL A 117 -0.44 -0.87 -3.53
N TRP A 118 0.15 -1.29 -2.39
CA TRP A 118 0.32 -0.42 -1.22
C TRP A 118 1.19 0.80 -1.51
N THR A 119 2.28 0.64 -2.24
CA THR A 119 3.15 1.75 -2.65
C THR A 119 2.42 2.73 -3.57
N LEU A 120 1.70 2.22 -4.60
CA LEU A 120 0.91 3.06 -5.50
C LEU A 120 -0.19 3.82 -4.73
N TYR A 121 -0.87 3.15 -3.80
CA TYR A 121 -1.86 3.77 -2.94
C TYR A 121 -1.28 4.94 -2.15
N ASN A 122 -0.11 4.76 -1.50
CA ASN A 122 0.54 5.81 -0.73
C ASN A 122 0.97 7.00 -1.59
N LEU A 123 1.42 6.78 -2.82
CA LEU A 123 1.75 7.86 -3.76
C LEU A 123 0.50 8.72 -4.08
N VAL A 124 -0.65 8.07 -4.31
CA VAL A 124 -1.93 8.78 -4.52
C VAL A 124 -2.40 9.48 -3.25
N ALA A 125 -2.24 8.84 -2.08
CA ALA A 125 -2.62 9.41 -0.78
C ALA A 125 -1.85 10.69 -0.48
N ILE A 126 -0.54 10.71 -0.70
CA ILE A 126 0.32 11.89 -0.47
C ILE A 126 -0.14 13.08 -1.33
N ASP A 127 -0.49 12.86 -2.59
CA ASP A 127 -1.00 13.92 -3.47
C ASP A 127 -2.34 14.51 -2.96
N ARG A 128 -3.03 13.83 -2.05
CA ARG A 128 -4.28 14.25 -1.41
C ARG A 128 -4.09 14.81 0.00
N GLY A 129 -2.86 14.90 0.47
CA GLY A 129 -2.55 15.30 1.84
C GLY A 129 -2.90 14.23 2.88
N GLU A 130 -2.96 12.97 2.46
CA GLU A 130 -3.17 11.81 3.31
C GLU A 130 -1.86 11.02 3.44
N LEU A 131 -1.59 10.45 4.60
CA LEU A 131 -0.35 9.71 4.87
C LEU A 131 -0.64 8.48 5.72
N ALA A 132 -0.08 7.33 5.30
CA ALA A 132 -0.02 6.16 6.15
C ALA A 132 1.10 6.33 7.19
N ILE A 133 0.77 6.15 8.46
CA ILE A 133 1.74 6.26 9.56
C ILE A 133 1.82 4.92 10.29
N HIS A 134 3.02 4.35 10.38
CA HIS A 134 3.22 3.13 11.18
C HIS A 134 3.01 3.43 12.67
N SER A 135 1.78 3.17 13.15
CA SER A 135 1.34 3.50 14.51
C SER A 135 0.19 2.61 14.96
N SER A 136 -0.02 2.53 16.27
CA SER A 136 -1.27 2.04 16.85
C SER A 136 -2.15 3.23 17.19
N VAL A 137 -3.46 3.17 16.88
CA VAL A 137 -4.40 4.26 17.09
C VAL A 137 -5.58 3.84 17.96
N LEU A 138 -5.83 4.63 18.97
CA LEU A 138 -6.99 4.52 19.86
C LEU A 138 -7.97 5.67 19.61
N LEU A 139 -9.26 5.39 19.72
CA LEU A 139 -10.28 6.39 19.96
C LEU A 139 -10.49 6.52 21.47
N TYR A 140 -10.33 7.72 22.01
CA TYR A 140 -10.57 8.00 23.42
C TYR A 140 -11.17 9.39 23.59
N ARG A 141 -12.33 9.47 24.21
CA ARG A 141 -13.09 10.70 24.45
C ARG A 141 -13.36 11.54 23.18
N GLY A 142 -13.58 10.85 22.06
CA GLY A 142 -13.84 11.50 20.75
C GLY A 142 -12.61 11.94 19.99
N GLU A 143 -11.40 11.66 20.49
CA GLU A 143 -10.14 12.01 19.87
C GLU A 143 -9.36 10.76 19.45
N ALA A 144 -8.65 10.84 18.33
CA ALA A 144 -7.73 9.78 17.90
C ALA A 144 -6.35 10.00 18.54
N VAL A 145 -5.89 9.00 19.29
CA VAL A 145 -4.58 9.03 19.95
C VAL A 145 -3.65 8.06 19.21
N LEU A 146 -2.61 8.60 18.57
CA LEU A 146 -1.60 7.82 17.84
C LEU A 146 -0.43 7.50 18.76
N VAL A 147 -0.10 6.22 18.87
CA VAL A 147 1.09 5.72 19.58
C VAL A 147 2.15 5.39 18.54
N LEU A 148 3.16 6.25 18.46
CA LEU A 148 4.26 6.14 17.50
C LEU A 148 5.48 5.45 18.15
N GLY A 149 6.29 4.81 17.31
CA GLY A 149 7.55 4.17 17.72
C GLY A 149 7.97 3.11 16.72
N GLU A 150 9.22 2.68 16.79
CA GLU A 150 9.75 1.60 15.95
C GLU A 150 9.05 0.26 16.21
N SER A 151 9.27 -0.70 15.31
CA SER A 151 8.76 -2.07 15.51
C SER A 151 9.32 -2.66 16.80
N GLY A 152 8.49 -3.35 17.59
CA GLY A 152 8.90 -3.97 18.86
C GLY A 152 9.02 -3.03 20.06
N THR A 153 8.79 -1.72 19.95
CA THR A 153 8.86 -0.76 21.06
C THR A 153 7.69 -0.82 22.04
N GLY A 154 6.70 -1.67 21.77
CA GLY A 154 5.57 -1.88 22.66
C GLY A 154 4.34 -1.02 22.36
N LYS A 155 4.19 -0.48 21.16
CA LYS A 155 3.00 0.29 20.74
C LYS A 155 1.69 -0.46 21.04
N SER A 156 1.56 -1.69 20.53
CA SER A 156 0.37 -2.53 20.76
C SER A 156 0.17 -2.91 22.24
N THR A 157 1.26 -3.05 23.00
CA THR A 157 1.16 -3.25 24.45
C THR A 157 0.59 -2.02 25.12
N HIS A 158 1.04 -0.82 24.75
CA HIS A 158 0.56 0.43 25.30
C HIS A 158 -0.94 0.65 25.00
N THR A 159 -1.35 0.44 23.75
CA THR A 159 -2.78 0.57 23.36
C THR A 159 -3.65 -0.50 24.05
N ARG A 160 -3.14 -1.72 24.28
CA ARG A 160 -3.82 -2.74 25.06
C ARG A 160 -4.06 -2.30 26.50
N LEU A 161 -3.04 -1.73 27.16
CA LEU A 161 -3.18 -1.22 28.54
C LEU A 161 -4.21 -0.09 28.63
N TRP A 162 -4.27 0.81 27.64
CA TRP A 162 -5.32 1.83 27.58
C TRP A 162 -6.71 1.21 27.54
N ARG A 163 -6.93 0.22 26.71
CA ARG A 163 -8.24 -0.48 26.60
C ARG A 163 -8.60 -1.24 27.88
N GLU A 164 -7.61 -1.76 28.58
CA GLU A 164 -7.83 -2.49 29.84
C GLU A 164 -8.14 -1.55 31.01
N HIS A 165 -7.54 -0.37 31.04
CA HIS A 165 -7.56 0.51 32.21
C HIS A 165 -8.33 1.82 32.03
N LEU A 166 -8.61 2.23 30.81
CA LEU A 166 -9.35 3.46 30.51
C LEU A 166 -10.71 3.12 29.88
N PRO A 167 -11.82 3.22 30.64
CA PRO A 167 -13.16 2.98 30.11
C PRO A 167 -13.45 3.86 28.89
N GLY A 168 -13.92 3.24 27.79
CA GLY A 168 -14.24 3.91 26.55
C GLY A 168 -13.05 4.11 25.61
N ALA A 169 -11.88 3.55 25.89
CA ALA A 169 -10.80 3.48 24.93
C ALA A 169 -11.05 2.32 23.94
N GLU A 170 -11.04 2.63 22.65
CA GLU A 170 -11.28 1.68 21.55
C GLU A 170 -10.11 1.65 20.58
N LEU A 171 -9.71 0.47 20.12
CA LEU A 171 -8.67 0.35 19.09
C LEU A 171 -9.28 0.64 17.72
N LEU A 172 -8.74 1.63 17.02
CA LEU A 172 -9.12 1.94 15.64
C LEU A 172 -8.25 1.21 14.61
N ASN A 173 -6.94 1.20 14.84
CA ASN A 173 -5.97 0.55 13.94
C ASN A 173 -4.70 0.22 14.72
N ASP A 174 -4.00 -0.86 14.36
CA ASP A 174 -2.77 -1.31 15.04
C ASP A 174 -1.61 -1.55 14.08
N ASP A 175 -1.57 -0.85 12.96
CA ASP A 175 -0.45 -0.97 12.01
C ASP A 175 -0.19 0.32 11.23
N SER A 176 -1.03 0.63 10.24
CA SER A 176 -0.77 1.75 9.31
C SER A 176 -2.06 2.52 9.02
N PRO A 177 -2.58 3.29 10.00
CA PRO A 177 -3.73 4.16 9.79
C PRO A 177 -3.40 5.24 8.76
N ILE A 178 -4.41 5.61 7.99
CA ILE A 178 -4.33 6.77 7.11
C ILE A 178 -4.75 8.01 7.92
N VAL A 179 -3.88 8.98 7.95
CA VAL A 179 -4.12 10.29 8.60
C VAL A 179 -4.17 11.40 7.55
N ARG A 180 -4.89 12.46 7.88
CA ARG A 180 -5.08 13.63 7.02
C ARG A 180 -4.83 14.92 7.81
#